data_2604e01c9935c84f15830523f766a242
#
_entry.id   2604e01c9935c84f15830523f766a242
#
_cell.length_a   1.000
_cell.length_b   1.000
_cell.length_c   1.000
_cell.angle_alpha   90.00
_cell.angle_beta   90.00
_cell.angle_gamma   90.00
#
_symmetry.space_group_name_H-M   'P 1'
#
loop_
_entity.id
_entity.type
_entity.pdbx_description
1 polymer ?
#
loop_
_entity_poly.entity_id
_entity_poly.type
_entity_poly.pdbx_seq_one_letter_code
_entity_poly.pdbx_strand_id
1 'polypeptide(L)'
;LREHNLTLDQILSRIDYAYLKPYGNVKDFLEFLERARSFPFRAICIPPCLIKKAIEDRLDKRIVGVLDFPFAYSTTLTKIAALEEMLSLGVEEVDIPLN
;
A
#
# COMPACT_ATOMS: atom_id res chain seq x y z
N LEU A 1 -17.73 26.68 11.20
CA LEU A 1 -16.69 25.96 10.48
C LEU A 1 -15.48 26.82 10.27
N ARG A 2 -14.33 26.26 10.55
CA ARG A 2 -13.07 26.93 10.27
C ARG A 2 -12.68 26.69 8.82
N GLU A 3 -12.28 27.74 8.13
CA GLU A 3 -11.69 27.59 6.83
C GLU A 3 -10.33 26.91 6.92
N HIS A 4 -10.09 26.02 5.99
CA HIS A 4 -8.81 25.35 5.85
C HIS A 4 -8.11 25.86 4.61
N ASN A 5 -6.90 26.36 4.77
CA ASN A 5 -6.09 26.86 3.67
C ASN A 5 -5.23 25.76 3.03
N LEU A 6 -5.75 24.53 3.00
CA LEU A 6 -5.06 23.42 2.39
C LEU A 6 -5.35 23.38 0.89
N THR A 7 -4.30 23.24 0.10
CA THR A 7 -4.43 22.98 -1.32
C THR A 7 -4.84 21.52 -1.55
N LEU A 8 -5.33 21.21 -2.74
CA LEU A 8 -5.62 19.84 -3.12
C LEU A 8 -4.38 18.95 -2.98
N ASP A 9 -3.22 19.43 -3.43
CA ASP A 9 -1.97 18.67 -3.33
C ASP A 9 -1.59 18.38 -1.88
N GLN A 10 -1.79 19.35 -0.98
CA GLN A 10 -1.54 19.13 0.44
C GLN A 10 -2.46 18.07 1.03
N ILE A 11 -3.71 18.02 0.61
CA ILE A 11 -4.65 16.98 1.04
C ILE A 11 -4.22 15.63 0.49
N LEU A 12 -3.91 15.55 -0.80
CA LEU A 12 -3.48 14.31 -1.44
C LEU A 12 -2.20 13.75 -0.81
N SER A 13 -1.28 14.63 -0.39
CA SER A 13 -0.04 14.20 0.25
C SER A 13 -0.24 13.54 1.62
N ARG A 14 -1.45 13.55 2.14
CA ARG A 14 -1.84 12.89 3.39
C ARG A 14 -2.69 11.65 3.16
N ILE A 15 -2.92 11.28 1.91
CA ILE A 15 -3.74 10.12 1.54
C ILE A 15 -2.86 8.95 1.15
N ASP A 16 -3.20 7.79 1.66
CA ASP A 16 -2.63 6.52 1.25
C ASP A 16 -3.56 5.88 0.23
N TYR A 17 -3.07 5.67 -0.98
CA TYR A 17 -3.84 5.14 -2.10
C TYR A 17 -3.74 3.62 -2.10
N ALA A 18 -4.86 2.93 -2.01
CA ALA A 18 -4.88 1.50 -1.75
C ALA A 18 -5.33 0.66 -2.95
N TYR A 19 -4.67 -0.47 -3.15
CA TYR A 19 -5.11 -1.53 -4.05
C TYR A 19 -5.16 -2.83 -3.26
N LEU A 20 -6.36 -3.25 -2.89
CA LEU A 20 -6.57 -4.40 -2.00
C LEU A 20 -7.55 -5.41 -2.59
N LYS A 21 -7.70 -5.41 -3.91
CA LYS A 21 -8.57 -6.36 -4.61
C LYS A 21 -7.95 -7.75 -4.60
N PRO A 22 -8.67 -8.76 -4.11
CA PRO A 22 -8.16 -10.13 -4.14
C PRO A 22 -8.24 -10.79 -5.52
N TYR A 23 -8.92 -10.17 -6.47
CA TYR A 23 -9.24 -10.73 -7.79
C TYR A 23 -8.71 -9.89 -8.95
N GLY A 24 -7.89 -8.89 -8.69
CA GLY A 24 -7.31 -8.07 -9.75
C GLY A 24 -6.24 -8.82 -10.54
N ASN A 25 -6.01 -8.40 -11.79
CA ASN A 25 -4.92 -8.93 -12.61
C ASN A 25 -3.75 -7.94 -12.69
N VAL A 26 -2.68 -8.36 -13.36
CA VAL A 26 -1.48 -7.51 -13.49
C VAL A 26 -1.79 -6.19 -14.18
N LYS A 27 -2.66 -6.22 -15.20
CA LYS A 27 -3.06 -5.00 -15.93
C LYS A 27 -3.75 -4.00 -14.99
N ASP A 28 -4.67 -4.48 -14.15
CA ASP A 28 -5.36 -3.63 -13.17
C ASP A 28 -4.35 -2.98 -12.22
N PHE A 29 -3.37 -3.75 -11.77
CA PHE A 29 -2.36 -3.24 -10.87
C PHE A 29 -1.46 -2.20 -11.53
N LEU A 30 -1.07 -2.42 -12.78
CA LEU A 30 -0.27 -1.45 -13.53
C LEU A 30 -1.03 -0.15 -13.74
N GLU A 31 -2.33 -0.22 -14.02
CA GLU A 31 -3.18 0.96 -14.11
C GLU A 31 -3.27 1.70 -12.79
N PHE A 32 -3.34 0.96 -11.68
CA PHE A 32 -3.29 1.55 -10.34
C PHE A 32 -1.98 2.30 -10.12
N LEU A 33 -0.84 1.72 -10.49
CA LEU A 33 0.46 2.37 -10.35
C LEU A 33 0.55 3.65 -11.18
N GLU A 34 -0.02 3.65 -12.39
CA GLU A 34 -0.06 4.86 -13.22
C GLU A 34 -0.86 5.97 -12.54
N ARG A 35 -2.02 5.65 -11.97
CA ARG A 35 -2.79 6.65 -11.23
C ARG A 35 -2.04 7.12 -9.99
N ALA A 36 -1.34 6.22 -9.31
CA ALA A 36 -0.53 6.58 -8.15
C ALA A 36 0.58 7.57 -8.50
N ARG A 37 1.19 7.43 -9.70
CA ARG A 37 2.20 8.37 -10.17
C ARG A 37 1.63 9.74 -10.51
N SER A 38 0.38 9.77 -10.97
CA SER A 38 -0.25 10.98 -11.47
C SER A 38 -0.66 11.96 -10.38
N PHE A 39 -0.66 11.53 -9.13
CA PHE A 39 -1.10 12.35 -8.00
C PHE A 39 -0.09 12.29 -6.85
N PRO A 40 0.03 13.36 -6.05
CA PRO A 40 1.00 13.40 -4.96
C PRO A 40 0.54 12.69 -3.69
N PHE A 41 0.11 11.44 -3.80
CA PHE A 41 -0.26 10.63 -2.66
C PHE A 41 0.94 10.39 -1.74
N ARG A 42 0.69 10.26 -0.42
CA ARG A 42 1.74 9.98 0.56
C ARG A 42 2.37 8.61 0.32
N ALA A 43 1.55 7.62 0.08
CA ALA A 43 1.98 6.23 -0.05
C ALA A 43 0.97 5.42 -0.84
N ILE A 44 1.37 4.22 -1.22
CA ILE A 44 0.43 3.20 -1.70
C ILE A 44 0.34 2.07 -0.68
N CYS A 45 -0.87 1.54 -0.52
CA CYS A 45 -1.14 0.40 0.36
C CYS A 45 -1.48 -0.80 -0.50
N ILE A 46 -0.64 -1.82 -0.49
CA ILE A 46 -0.76 -2.98 -1.36
C ILE A 46 -0.50 -4.28 -0.61
N PRO A 47 -1.06 -5.41 -1.08
CA PRO A 47 -0.81 -6.70 -0.44
C PRO A 47 0.63 -7.17 -0.70
N PRO A 48 1.15 -8.09 0.13
CA PRO A 48 2.53 -8.55 0.01
C PRO A 48 2.91 -9.08 -1.37
N CYS A 49 2.00 -9.77 -2.04
CA CYS A 49 2.28 -10.37 -3.35
C CYS A 49 2.54 -9.35 -4.47
N LEU A 50 2.17 -8.09 -4.28
CA LEU A 50 2.36 -7.03 -5.29
C LEU A 50 3.52 -6.09 -4.99
N ILE A 51 4.16 -6.23 -3.84
CA ILE A 51 5.24 -5.32 -3.44
C ILE A 51 6.41 -5.39 -4.40
N LYS A 52 6.84 -6.59 -4.74
CA LYS A 52 7.96 -6.78 -5.67
C LYS A 52 7.68 -6.15 -7.02
N LYS A 53 6.46 -6.29 -7.52
CA LYS A 53 6.05 -5.70 -8.79
C LYS A 53 6.10 -4.16 -8.75
N ALA A 54 5.65 -3.57 -7.66
CA ALA A 54 5.70 -2.12 -7.49
C ALA A 54 7.16 -1.62 -7.47
N ILE A 55 8.05 -2.34 -6.81
CA ILE A 55 9.47 -2.00 -6.77
C ILE A 55 10.10 -2.13 -8.18
N GLU A 56 9.80 -3.19 -8.89
CA GLU A 56 10.28 -3.41 -10.27
C GLU A 56 9.81 -2.30 -11.21
N ASP A 57 8.61 -1.80 -10.99
CA ASP A 57 8.03 -0.73 -11.79
C ASP A 57 8.53 0.66 -11.39
N ARG A 58 9.43 0.73 -10.43
CA ARG A 58 10.13 1.95 -9.98
C ARG A 58 9.20 3.06 -9.54
N LEU A 59 8.14 2.73 -8.84
CA LEU A 59 7.26 3.73 -8.27
C LEU A 59 8.00 4.50 -7.18
N ASP A 60 8.08 5.83 -7.32
CA ASP A 60 8.73 6.70 -6.35
C ASP A 60 7.73 7.16 -5.28
N LYS A 61 7.24 6.21 -4.51
CA LYS A 61 6.34 6.46 -3.39
C LYS A 61 6.61 5.46 -2.28
N ARG A 62 6.27 5.84 -1.06
CA ARG A 62 6.32 4.93 0.07
C ARG A 62 5.35 3.77 -0.17
N ILE A 63 5.80 2.57 0.13
CA ILE A 63 4.95 1.38 0.08
C ILE A 63 4.57 1.00 1.50
N VAL A 64 3.27 0.89 1.74
CA VAL A 64 2.71 0.30 2.95
C VAL A 64 2.27 -1.10 2.61
N GLY A 65 2.90 -2.10 3.21
CA GLY A 65 2.50 -3.49 3.04
C GLY A 65 1.29 -3.79 3.89
N VAL A 66 0.21 -4.26 3.26
CA VAL A 66 -1.02 -4.60 3.97
C VAL A 66 -1.06 -6.10 4.20
N LEU A 67 -1.05 -6.50 5.46
CA LEU A 67 -0.98 -7.89 5.87
C LEU A 67 -2.30 -8.33 6.48
N ASP A 68 -2.81 -9.48 6.05
CA ASP A 68 -3.95 -10.15 6.69
C ASP A 68 -5.26 -9.32 6.67
N PHE A 69 -5.43 -8.50 5.66
CA PHE A 69 -6.61 -7.65 5.51
C PHE A 69 -7.56 -8.25 4.44
N PRO A 70 -8.88 -8.24 4.64
CA PRO A 70 -9.59 -7.64 5.77
C PRO A 70 -9.93 -8.62 6.91
N PHE A 71 -9.65 -9.89 6.77
CA PHE A 71 -10.21 -10.92 7.66
C PHE A 71 -9.52 -11.05 9.01
N ALA A 72 -8.24 -10.76 9.07
CA ALA A 72 -7.47 -10.77 10.31
C ALA A 72 -7.48 -12.12 11.05
N TYR A 73 -7.49 -13.24 10.30
CA TYR A 73 -7.58 -14.57 10.91
C TYR A 73 -6.34 -15.46 10.68
N SER A 74 -5.27 -14.89 10.19
CA SER A 74 -4.01 -15.62 10.09
C SER A 74 -3.41 -15.85 11.47
N THR A 75 -2.63 -16.91 11.60
CA THR A 75 -1.92 -17.19 12.84
C THR A 75 -0.77 -16.21 13.04
N THR A 76 -0.32 -16.06 14.28
CA THR A 76 0.83 -15.21 14.60
C THR A 76 2.07 -15.61 13.81
N LEU A 77 2.33 -16.91 13.70
CA LEU A 77 3.50 -17.41 12.97
C LEU A 77 3.46 -17.03 11.49
N THR A 78 2.28 -17.14 10.87
CA THR A 78 2.09 -16.74 9.48
C THR A 78 2.31 -15.25 9.29
N LYS A 79 1.80 -14.44 10.21
CA LYS A 79 1.99 -12.98 10.16
C LYS A 79 3.47 -12.60 10.27
N ILE A 80 4.20 -13.26 11.16
CA ILE A 80 5.63 -13.01 11.33
C ILE A 80 6.40 -13.35 10.06
N ALA A 81 6.11 -14.48 9.43
CA ALA A 81 6.77 -14.87 8.19
C ALA A 81 6.52 -13.86 7.07
N ALA A 82 5.28 -13.40 6.91
CA ALA A 82 4.94 -12.39 5.92
C ALA A 82 5.62 -11.04 6.21
N LEU A 83 5.69 -10.67 7.47
CA LEU A 83 6.34 -9.43 7.90
C LEU A 83 7.84 -9.47 7.59
N GLU A 84 8.50 -10.57 7.88
CA GLU A 84 9.92 -10.76 7.57
C GLU A 84 10.19 -10.65 6.07
N GLU A 85 9.32 -11.24 5.25
CA GLU A 85 9.44 -11.14 3.79
C GLU A 85 9.30 -9.68 3.32
N MET A 86 8.32 -8.97 3.82
CA MET A 86 8.12 -7.56 3.46
C MET A 86 9.31 -6.70 3.88
N LEU A 87 9.86 -6.92 5.06
CA LEU A 87 11.05 -6.22 5.52
C LEU A 87 12.26 -6.50 4.61
N SER A 88 12.40 -7.74 4.14
CA SER A 88 13.49 -8.11 3.23
C SER A 88 13.38 -7.41 1.88
N LEU A 89 12.17 -7.01 1.49
CA LEU A 89 11.92 -6.25 0.26
C LEU A 89 12.10 -4.74 0.44
N GLY A 90 12.40 -4.29 1.65
CA GLY A 90 12.64 -2.88 1.94
C GLY A 90 11.40 -2.09 2.35
N VAL A 91 10.30 -2.76 2.65
CA VAL A 91 9.08 -2.10 3.15
C VAL A 91 9.32 -1.60 4.56
N GLU A 92 8.98 -0.34 4.82
CA GLU A 92 9.22 0.29 6.12
C GLU A 92 7.94 0.48 6.94
N GLU A 93 6.78 0.30 6.34
CA GLU A 93 5.50 0.54 6.98
C GLU A 93 4.53 -0.57 6.64
N VAL A 94 3.87 -1.11 7.65
CA VAL A 94 2.97 -2.26 7.50
C VAL A 94 1.67 -1.98 8.24
N ASP A 95 0.55 -2.27 7.59
CA ASP A 95 -0.78 -2.23 8.19
C ASP A 95 -1.23 -3.65 8.48
N ILE A 96 -1.55 -3.93 9.75
CA ILE A 96 -2.01 -5.25 10.19
C ILE A 96 -3.30 -5.08 10.98
N PRO A 97 -4.43 -5.65 10.53
CA PRO A 97 -5.63 -5.66 11.35
C PRO A 97 -5.47 -6.60 12.55
N LEU A 98 -6.06 -6.24 13.65
CA LEU A 98 -6.04 -7.06 14.86
C LEU A 98 -7.08 -8.19 14.75
N ASN A 99 -6.71 -9.37 15.17
CA ASN A 99 -7.63 -10.49 15.25
C ASN A 99 -8.28 -10.59 16.62
#